data_3ce541f610cc8eac2fc1ac3f1dd12aca
#
_entry.id   3ce541f610cc8eac2fc1ac3f1dd12aca
#
_cell.length_a   1.000
_cell.length_b   1.000
_cell.length_c   1.000
_cell.angle_alpha   90.00
_cell.angle_beta   90.00
_cell.angle_gamma   90.00
#
_symmetry.space_group_name_H-M   'P 1'
#
loop_
_entity.id
_entity.type
_entity.pdbx_description
1 polymer ?
#
loop_
_entity_poly.entity_id
_entity_poly.type
_entity_poly.pdbx_seq_one_letter_code
_entity_poly.pdbx_strand_id
1 'polypeptide(L)'
;MVCFSPRHDLTLPEMEIKDIENIIHTWQKEYTDLGNIDYINHVQIFENKGSVMGCSNPHPHGQIWAQSSLPTQVEKTQNNLKSYYSKNNRNLLQDYLKAELIKEDRIVIENEHFVALVPFWAIWPYETMIISKRHINKITDFTADEVTSYAVILKQLTTKYDNLFKTSFPYSSGIHQAPTDGEPHEEWQFHMHFYPPLLRSATVKKFMVGYEMLGESQRDITPEKSAGILREQSDIHYKK
;
A
#
# COMPACT_ATOMS: atom_id res chain seq x y z
N MET A 1 -8.95 -0.92 15.88
CA MET A 1 -7.72 -1.76 15.75
C MET A 1 -8.14 -3.15 15.32
N VAL A 2 -7.44 -3.75 14.37
CA VAL A 2 -7.69 -5.09 13.83
C VAL A 2 -6.44 -5.93 14.07
N CYS A 3 -6.53 -6.96 14.93
CA CYS A 3 -5.45 -7.93 15.10
C CYS A 3 -5.46 -8.89 13.89
N PHE A 4 -4.30 -9.12 13.29
CA PHE A 4 -4.18 -9.90 12.06
C PHE A 4 -4.13 -11.41 12.30
N SER A 5 -3.75 -11.84 13.50
CA SER A 5 -3.61 -13.23 13.88
C SER A 5 -3.79 -13.40 15.39
N PRO A 6 -4.26 -14.55 15.88
CA PRO A 6 -4.18 -14.89 17.29
C PRO A 6 -2.73 -15.15 17.77
N ARG A 7 -1.80 -15.34 16.85
CA ARG A 7 -0.37 -15.57 17.14
C ARG A 7 0.38 -14.25 17.20
N HIS A 8 1.19 -14.06 18.25
CA HIS A 8 2.00 -12.85 18.48
C HIS A 8 3.30 -12.82 17.67
N ASP A 9 3.75 -13.97 17.21
CA ASP A 9 5.06 -14.19 16.61
C ASP A 9 5.07 -14.12 15.08
N LEU A 10 3.89 -13.94 14.45
CA LEU A 10 3.76 -13.84 12.99
C LEU A 10 3.69 -12.39 12.52
N THR A 11 4.15 -12.17 11.29
CA THR A 11 3.90 -10.95 10.52
C THR A 11 3.35 -11.34 9.14
N LEU A 12 2.83 -10.41 8.35
CA LEU A 12 2.19 -10.71 7.05
C LEU A 12 2.99 -11.68 6.18
N PRO A 13 4.33 -11.55 5.99
CA PRO A 13 5.10 -12.49 5.16
C PRO A 13 5.15 -13.92 5.72
N GLU A 14 4.89 -14.11 7.00
CA GLU A 14 4.94 -15.40 7.68
C GLU A 14 3.56 -16.09 7.80
N MET A 15 2.46 -15.36 7.51
CA MET A 15 1.08 -15.89 7.57
C MET A 15 0.74 -16.77 6.36
N GLU A 16 -0.22 -17.65 6.51
CA GLU A 16 -0.82 -18.38 5.39
C GLU A 16 -1.72 -17.44 4.56
N ILE A 17 -1.86 -17.73 3.27
CA ILE A 17 -2.69 -16.91 2.37
C ILE A 17 -4.11 -16.75 2.90
N LYS A 18 -4.68 -17.85 3.42
CA LYS A 18 -6.04 -17.84 3.98
C LYS A 18 -6.20 -16.87 5.16
N ASP A 19 -5.17 -16.70 5.98
CA ASP A 19 -5.19 -15.76 7.10
C ASP A 19 -5.17 -14.32 6.59
N ILE A 20 -4.40 -14.04 5.53
CA ILE A 20 -4.38 -12.72 4.88
C ILE A 20 -5.71 -12.43 4.19
N GLU A 21 -6.35 -13.41 3.54
CA GLU A 21 -7.72 -13.26 3.00
C GLU A 21 -8.72 -12.88 4.10
N ASN A 22 -8.63 -13.48 5.29
CA ASN A 22 -9.48 -13.12 6.43
C ASN A 22 -9.27 -11.67 6.89
N ILE A 23 -8.02 -11.18 6.84
CA ILE A 23 -7.71 -9.76 7.11
C ILE A 23 -8.40 -8.87 6.07
N ILE A 24 -8.28 -9.21 4.79
CA ILE A 24 -8.91 -8.46 3.68
C ILE A 24 -10.43 -8.43 3.84
N HIS A 25 -11.06 -9.56 4.15
CA HIS A 25 -12.50 -9.62 4.42
C HIS A 25 -12.92 -8.77 5.63
N THR A 26 -12.08 -8.71 6.65
CA THR A 26 -12.29 -7.81 7.79
C THR A 26 -12.22 -6.35 7.36
N TRP A 27 -11.25 -5.97 6.52
CA TRP A 27 -11.15 -4.63 5.96
C TRP A 27 -12.36 -4.27 5.10
N GLN A 28 -12.85 -5.19 4.25
CA GLN A 28 -14.07 -4.99 3.45
C GLN A 28 -15.29 -4.76 4.34
N LYS A 29 -15.45 -5.58 5.38
CA LYS A 29 -16.56 -5.48 6.34
C LYS A 29 -16.53 -4.13 7.07
N GLU A 30 -15.40 -3.78 7.67
CA GLU A 30 -15.26 -2.55 8.44
C GLU A 30 -15.41 -1.29 7.55
N TYR A 31 -14.88 -1.33 6.31
CA TYR A 31 -15.08 -0.25 5.35
C TYR A 31 -16.57 -0.06 5.03
N THR A 32 -17.30 -1.17 4.85
CA THR A 32 -18.75 -1.13 4.60
C THR A 32 -19.52 -0.63 5.82
N ASP A 33 -19.27 -1.23 6.98
CA ASP A 33 -20.02 -0.92 8.21
C ASP A 33 -19.83 0.55 8.64
N LEU A 34 -18.59 1.03 8.59
CA LEU A 34 -18.28 2.42 8.92
C LEU A 34 -18.75 3.39 7.82
N GLY A 35 -18.57 3.04 6.56
CA GLY A 35 -18.97 3.87 5.41
C GLY A 35 -20.48 4.00 5.23
N ASN A 36 -21.27 3.11 5.83
CA ASN A 36 -22.74 3.21 5.84
C ASN A 36 -23.28 4.14 6.95
N ILE A 37 -22.42 4.72 7.78
CA ILE A 37 -22.83 5.70 8.78
C ILE A 37 -22.93 7.07 8.11
N ASP A 38 -24.11 7.67 8.09
CA ASP A 38 -24.48 8.87 7.33
C ASP A 38 -23.48 10.05 7.42
N TYR A 39 -22.77 10.19 8.52
CA TYR A 39 -21.81 11.28 8.72
C TYR A 39 -20.36 10.88 8.46
N ILE A 40 -20.07 9.64 8.06
CA ILE A 40 -18.71 9.17 7.75
C ILE A 40 -18.47 9.30 6.24
N ASN A 41 -17.53 10.15 5.85
CA ASN A 41 -17.17 10.39 4.46
C ASN A 41 -15.81 9.80 4.08
N HIS A 42 -15.04 9.30 5.06
CA HIS A 42 -13.74 8.69 4.79
C HIS A 42 -13.41 7.60 5.79
N VAL A 43 -12.95 6.46 5.29
CA VAL A 43 -12.46 5.32 6.08
C VAL A 43 -11.03 4.99 5.62
N GLN A 44 -10.06 5.25 6.51
CA GLN A 44 -8.64 4.97 6.28
C GLN A 44 -8.22 3.68 6.94
N ILE A 45 -7.75 2.73 6.15
CA ILE A 45 -7.16 1.45 6.60
C ILE A 45 -5.65 1.57 6.47
N PHE A 46 -4.91 1.30 7.56
CA PHE A 46 -3.45 1.41 7.56
C PHE A 46 -2.79 0.50 8.60
N GLU A 47 -1.50 0.24 8.41
CA GLU A 47 -0.63 -0.48 9.32
C GLU A 47 0.66 0.30 9.57
N ASN A 48 1.13 0.31 10.81
CA ASN A 48 2.48 0.70 11.18
C ASN A 48 3.19 -0.54 11.73
N LYS A 49 4.13 -1.10 10.97
CA LYS A 49 4.93 -2.27 11.37
C LYS A 49 6.28 -1.83 11.91
N GLY A 50 6.59 -2.30 13.11
CA GLY A 50 7.89 -2.09 13.77
C GLY A 50 7.96 -0.83 14.64
N SER A 51 8.75 -0.89 15.71
CA SER A 51 8.89 0.19 16.70
C SER A 51 9.40 1.50 16.10
N VAL A 52 10.19 1.42 15.04
CA VAL A 52 10.71 2.57 14.28
C VAL A 52 9.58 3.38 13.64
N MET A 53 8.48 2.74 13.28
CA MET A 53 7.29 3.37 12.71
C MET A 53 6.26 3.77 13.78
N GLY A 54 6.65 3.79 15.06
CA GLY A 54 5.77 4.15 16.17
C GLY A 54 4.84 3.02 16.62
N CYS A 55 5.04 1.80 16.14
CA CYS A 55 4.30 0.63 16.60
C CYS A 55 4.80 0.22 17.99
N SER A 56 3.97 0.43 19.02
CA SER A 56 4.31 0.10 20.41
C SER A 56 4.01 -1.35 20.81
N ASN A 57 3.15 -2.04 20.04
CA ASN A 57 2.78 -3.43 20.30
C ASN A 57 3.29 -4.31 19.16
N PRO A 58 4.16 -5.30 19.43
CA PRO A 58 4.70 -6.19 18.40
C PRO A 58 3.68 -7.18 17.82
N HIS A 59 2.52 -7.36 18.47
CA HIS A 59 1.45 -8.18 17.92
C HIS A 59 0.99 -7.64 16.57
N PRO A 60 0.87 -8.47 15.51
CA PRO A 60 0.52 -7.99 14.18
C PRO A 60 -0.88 -7.39 14.15
N HIS A 61 -0.98 -6.12 13.81
CA HIS A 61 -2.26 -5.40 13.80
C HIS A 61 -2.24 -4.21 12.84
N GLY A 62 -3.43 -3.86 12.36
CA GLY A 62 -3.69 -2.62 11.63
C GLY A 62 -4.68 -1.73 12.36
N GLN A 63 -4.88 -0.54 11.83
CA GLN A 63 -5.82 0.44 12.34
C GLN A 63 -6.80 0.86 11.26
N ILE A 64 -8.02 1.19 11.67
CA ILE A 64 -9.04 1.76 10.81
C ILE A 64 -9.54 3.04 11.50
N TRP A 65 -9.43 4.15 10.79
CA TRP A 65 -9.94 5.44 11.23
C TRP A 65 -11.04 5.90 10.29
N ALA A 66 -12.16 6.36 10.88
CA ALA A 66 -13.30 6.86 10.14
C ALA A 66 -13.62 8.29 10.59
N GLN A 67 -13.94 9.16 9.66
CA GLN A 67 -14.21 10.58 9.94
C GLN A 67 -15.17 11.20 8.94
N SER A 68 -15.77 12.32 9.33
CA SER A 68 -16.77 13.04 8.52
C SER A 68 -16.16 13.96 7.46
N SER A 69 -14.88 14.35 7.60
CA SER A 69 -14.18 15.18 6.62
C SER A 69 -13.15 14.37 5.84
N LEU A 70 -12.83 14.77 4.63
CA LEU A 70 -11.70 14.20 3.90
C LEU A 70 -10.39 14.74 4.49
N PRO A 71 -9.41 13.85 4.80
CA PRO A 71 -8.07 14.29 5.19
C PRO A 71 -7.41 15.09 4.06
N THR A 72 -6.59 16.07 4.40
CA THR A 72 -5.94 16.98 3.44
C THR A 72 -5.24 16.27 2.28
N GLN A 73 -4.57 15.15 2.54
CA GLN A 73 -3.88 14.41 1.47
C GLN A 73 -4.86 13.68 0.55
N VAL A 74 -5.93 13.12 1.11
CA VAL A 74 -7.01 12.47 0.34
C VAL A 74 -7.73 13.49 -0.52
N GLU A 75 -8.04 14.68 0.01
CA GLU A 75 -8.67 15.77 -0.73
C GLU A 75 -7.79 16.26 -1.90
N LYS A 76 -6.48 16.44 -1.67
CA LYS A 76 -5.53 16.80 -2.75
C LYS A 76 -5.48 15.73 -3.84
N THR A 77 -5.42 14.45 -3.44
CA THR A 77 -5.44 13.32 -4.37
C THR A 77 -6.72 13.32 -5.19
N GLN A 78 -7.88 13.42 -4.54
CA GLN A 78 -9.18 13.45 -5.19
C GLN A 78 -9.30 14.60 -6.20
N ASN A 79 -8.86 15.80 -5.82
CA ASN A 79 -8.92 16.97 -6.71
C ASN A 79 -8.06 16.76 -7.98
N ASN A 80 -6.89 16.15 -7.85
CA ASN A 80 -6.03 15.84 -8.99
C ASN A 80 -6.62 14.74 -9.87
N LEU A 81 -7.16 13.66 -9.27
CA LEU A 81 -7.82 12.58 -10.00
C LEU A 81 -9.05 13.09 -10.75
N LYS A 82 -9.92 13.87 -10.09
CA LYS A 82 -11.09 14.53 -10.71
C LYS A 82 -10.70 15.45 -11.87
N SER A 83 -9.65 16.26 -11.68
CA SER A 83 -9.15 17.14 -12.74
C SER A 83 -8.66 16.38 -13.96
N TYR A 84 -7.94 15.28 -13.75
CA TYR A 84 -7.48 14.44 -14.84
C TYR A 84 -8.64 13.73 -15.55
N TYR A 85 -9.55 13.15 -14.79
CA TYR A 85 -10.72 12.44 -15.30
C TYR A 85 -11.62 13.37 -16.13
N SER A 86 -11.90 14.57 -15.63
CA SER A 86 -12.71 15.58 -16.34
C SER A 86 -12.11 16.00 -17.68
N LYS A 87 -10.76 16.07 -17.77
CA LYS A 87 -10.06 16.49 -19.00
C LYS A 87 -9.91 15.36 -20.02
N ASN A 88 -9.73 14.12 -19.56
CA ASN A 88 -9.29 13.01 -20.41
C ASN A 88 -10.35 11.92 -20.56
N ASN A 89 -11.41 11.93 -19.74
CA ASN A 89 -12.40 10.86 -19.61
C ASN A 89 -11.74 9.48 -19.38
N ARG A 90 -10.66 9.48 -18.60
CA ARG A 90 -9.85 8.30 -18.26
C ARG A 90 -9.31 8.44 -16.85
N ASN A 91 -9.06 7.29 -16.20
CA ASN A 91 -8.48 7.24 -14.87
C ASN A 91 -6.95 7.44 -14.93
N LEU A 92 -6.42 8.39 -14.13
CA LEU A 92 -5.00 8.74 -14.10
C LEU A 92 -4.10 7.55 -13.75
N LEU A 93 -4.45 6.81 -12.68
CA LEU A 93 -3.63 5.70 -12.21
C LEU A 93 -3.71 4.48 -13.14
N GLN A 94 -4.82 4.29 -13.87
CA GLN A 94 -4.91 3.28 -14.92
C GLN A 94 -3.99 3.61 -16.10
N ASP A 95 -3.95 4.89 -16.53
CA ASP A 95 -3.05 5.31 -17.60
C ASP A 95 -1.57 5.24 -17.16
N TYR A 96 -1.30 5.59 -15.90
CA TYR A 96 0.03 5.42 -15.30
C TYR A 96 0.45 3.94 -15.28
N LEU A 97 -0.42 3.04 -14.80
CA LEU A 97 -0.14 1.60 -14.75
C LEU A 97 0.15 1.04 -16.15
N LYS A 98 -0.61 1.43 -17.18
CA LYS A 98 -0.34 1.03 -18.56
C LYS A 98 1.06 1.45 -19.02
N ALA A 99 1.49 2.66 -18.67
CA ALA A 99 2.84 3.14 -19.00
C ALA A 99 3.93 2.35 -18.27
N GLU A 100 3.71 1.98 -17.02
CA GLU A 100 4.63 1.16 -16.24
C GLU A 100 4.75 -0.27 -16.77
N LEU A 101 3.62 -0.90 -17.13
CA LEU A 101 3.59 -2.25 -17.72
C LEU A 101 4.29 -2.33 -19.09
N ILE A 102 4.32 -1.24 -19.87
CA ILE A 102 5.06 -1.18 -21.13
C ILE A 102 6.57 -1.07 -20.89
N LYS A 103 6.99 -0.32 -19.86
CA LYS A 103 8.41 -0.07 -19.57
C LYS A 103 9.05 -1.14 -18.70
N GLU A 104 8.29 -1.74 -17.80
CA GLU A 104 8.69 -2.77 -16.82
C GLU A 104 9.82 -2.39 -15.86
N ASP A 105 10.41 -1.20 -15.99
CA ASP A 105 11.58 -0.77 -15.22
C ASP A 105 11.32 -0.76 -13.70
N ARG A 106 10.11 -0.38 -13.30
CA ARG A 106 9.72 -0.20 -11.89
C ARG A 106 8.77 -1.26 -11.35
N ILE A 107 8.45 -2.29 -12.14
CA ILE A 107 7.63 -3.43 -11.68
C ILE A 107 8.46 -4.32 -10.75
N VAL A 108 7.92 -4.67 -9.59
CA VAL A 108 8.52 -5.58 -8.62
C VAL A 108 7.90 -6.97 -8.69
N ILE A 109 6.56 -7.02 -8.66
CA ILE A 109 5.76 -8.26 -8.73
C ILE A 109 4.54 -7.97 -9.58
N GLU A 110 4.15 -8.94 -10.39
CA GLU A 110 2.91 -8.92 -11.16
C GLU A 110 2.20 -10.25 -11.00
N ASN A 111 0.89 -10.22 -10.74
CA ASN A 111 0.03 -11.40 -10.83
C ASN A 111 -1.17 -11.10 -11.76
N GLU A 112 -2.16 -11.99 -11.79
CA GLU A 112 -3.30 -11.84 -12.69
C GLU A 112 -4.06 -10.53 -12.50
N HIS A 113 -4.27 -10.10 -11.25
CA HIS A 113 -5.15 -8.99 -10.90
C HIS A 113 -4.46 -7.72 -10.38
N PHE A 114 -3.23 -7.83 -9.90
CA PHE A 114 -2.50 -6.73 -9.25
C PHE A 114 -1.05 -6.62 -9.73
N VAL A 115 -0.52 -5.41 -9.57
CA VAL A 115 0.89 -5.10 -9.80
C VAL A 115 1.44 -4.40 -8.55
N ALA A 116 2.59 -4.86 -8.05
CA ALA A 116 3.41 -4.14 -7.08
C ALA A 116 4.58 -3.48 -7.81
N LEU A 117 4.71 -2.18 -7.67
CA LEU A 117 5.73 -1.39 -8.36
C LEU A 117 6.31 -0.33 -7.42
N VAL A 118 7.49 0.20 -7.77
CA VAL A 118 8.04 1.40 -7.14
C VAL A 118 7.55 2.60 -7.95
N PRO A 119 6.70 3.48 -7.40
CA PRO A 119 6.14 4.57 -8.19
C PRO A 119 7.24 5.54 -8.67
N PHE A 120 7.05 6.12 -9.87
CA PHE A 120 7.98 7.10 -10.44
C PHE A 120 8.30 8.25 -9.48
N TRP A 121 7.33 8.65 -8.68
CA TRP A 121 7.46 9.72 -7.69
C TRP A 121 7.96 9.25 -6.32
N ALA A 122 8.32 7.97 -6.14
CA ALA A 122 8.80 7.43 -4.87
C ALA A 122 9.96 8.26 -4.31
N ILE A 123 9.88 8.58 -3.02
CA ILE A 123 10.88 9.36 -2.29
C ILE A 123 11.60 8.48 -1.27
N TRP A 124 10.85 7.60 -0.58
CA TRP A 124 11.44 6.63 0.35
C TRP A 124 12.19 5.55 -0.41
N PRO A 125 13.31 5.03 0.12
CA PRO A 125 14.25 4.15 -0.62
C PRO A 125 13.58 2.93 -1.28
N TYR A 126 12.64 2.32 -0.62
CA TYR A 126 11.91 1.13 -1.10
C TYR A 126 10.39 1.35 -1.03
N GLU A 127 9.95 2.59 -1.22
CA GLU A 127 8.53 2.90 -1.36
C GLU A 127 7.93 2.07 -2.48
N THR A 128 6.81 1.40 -2.20
CA THR A 128 6.08 0.64 -3.22
C THR A 128 4.61 0.95 -3.20
N MET A 129 3.97 0.63 -4.32
CA MET A 129 2.53 0.71 -4.49
C MET A 129 2.02 -0.61 -5.07
N ILE A 130 1.00 -1.20 -4.44
CA ILE A 130 0.20 -2.27 -5.05
C ILE A 130 -1.03 -1.63 -5.68
N ILE A 131 -1.29 -1.90 -6.95
CA ILE A 131 -2.40 -1.32 -7.71
C ILE A 131 -3.16 -2.43 -8.45
N SER A 132 -4.48 -2.32 -8.52
CA SER A 132 -5.31 -3.25 -9.30
C SER A 132 -5.19 -3.00 -10.80
N LYS A 133 -5.11 -4.09 -11.59
CA LYS A 133 -5.07 -4.02 -13.06
C LYS A 133 -6.40 -3.58 -13.64
N ARG A 134 -7.49 -4.14 -13.12
CA ARG A 134 -8.84 -3.70 -13.44
C ARG A 134 -9.15 -2.40 -12.71
N HIS A 135 -10.00 -1.55 -13.30
CA HIS A 135 -10.53 -0.40 -12.59
C HIS A 135 -11.41 -0.86 -11.43
N ILE A 136 -10.96 -0.56 -10.23
CA ILE A 136 -11.63 -0.81 -8.94
C ILE A 136 -11.42 0.44 -8.11
N ASN A 137 -12.47 1.03 -7.56
CA ASN A 137 -12.32 2.24 -6.76
C ASN A 137 -12.34 1.99 -5.24
N LYS A 138 -12.76 0.81 -4.79
CA LYS A 138 -12.80 0.45 -3.36
C LYS A 138 -12.63 -1.06 -3.14
N ILE A 139 -12.13 -1.45 -1.98
CA ILE A 139 -11.81 -2.83 -1.62
C ILE A 139 -13.04 -3.76 -1.62
N THR A 140 -14.24 -3.22 -1.42
CA THR A 140 -15.49 -3.98 -1.42
C THR A 140 -15.91 -4.47 -2.80
N ASP A 141 -15.30 -3.95 -3.87
CA ASP A 141 -15.58 -4.33 -5.25
C ASP A 141 -14.70 -5.48 -5.74
N PHE A 142 -13.82 -6.02 -4.88
CA PHE A 142 -13.00 -7.19 -5.21
C PHE A 142 -13.87 -8.42 -5.38
N THR A 143 -13.61 -9.18 -6.44
CA THR A 143 -14.09 -10.55 -6.60
C THR A 143 -13.33 -11.50 -5.65
N ALA A 144 -13.81 -12.73 -5.49
CA ALA A 144 -13.11 -13.73 -4.66
C ALA A 144 -11.68 -14.01 -5.17
N ASP A 145 -11.49 -14.08 -6.49
CA ASP A 145 -10.17 -14.30 -7.10
C ASP A 145 -9.24 -13.09 -6.89
N GLU A 146 -9.78 -11.88 -6.91
CA GLU A 146 -9.03 -10.66 -6.59
C GLU A 146 -8.61 -10.61 -5.11
N VAL A 147 -9.46 -11.06 -4.18
CA VAL A 147 -9.08 -11.19 -2.76
C VAL A 147 -7.90 -12.13 -2.60
N THR A 148 -7.94 -13.31 -3.22
CA THR A 148 -6.82 -14.27 -3.17
C THR A 148 -5.56 -13.70 -3.83
N SER A 149 -5.68 -13.11 -5.03
CA SER A 149 -4.56 -12.48 -5.73
C SER A 149 -3.93 -11.34 -4.93
N TYR A 150 -4.76 -10.54 -4.24
CA TYR A 150 -4.29 -9.46 -3.38
C TYR A 150 -3.57 -10.00 -2.14
N ALA A 151 -4.08 -11.06 -1.51
CA ALA A 151 -3.40 -11.73 -0.39
C ALA A 151 -2.04 -12.28 -0.81
N VAL A 152 -1.94 -12.89 -2.00
CA VAL A 152 -0.68 -13.42 -2.55
C VAL A 152 0.34 -12.30 -2.75
N ILE A 153 -0.03 -11.21 -3.44
CA ILE A 153 0.91 -10.12 -3.73
C ILE A 153 1.34 -9.37 -2.47
N LEU A 154 0.45 -9.22 -1.47
CA LEU A 154 0.79 -8.67 -0.16
C LEU A 154 1.86 -9.51 0.54
N LYS A 155 1.67 -10.83 0.57
CA LYS A 155 2.64 -11.77 1.16
C LYS A 155 3.97 -11.73 0.44
N GLN A 156 3.97 -11.78 -0.89
CA GLN A 156 5.20 -11.75 -1.69
C GLN A 156 5.97 -10.44 -1.49
N LEU A 157 5.31 -9.28 -1.56
CA LEU A 157 5.96 -7.99 -1.37
C LEU A 157 6.58 -7.87 0.03
N THR A 158 5.83 -8.24 1.07
CA THR A 158 6.33 -8.16 2.45
C THR A 158 7.41 -9.19 2.74
N THR A 159 7.40 -10.35 2.05
CA THR A 159 8.51 -11.31 2.06
C THR A 159 9.78 -10.73 1.44
N LYS A 160 9.67 -10.07 0.27
CA LYS A 160 10.82 -9.40 -0.37
C LYS A 160 11.39 -8.29 0.52
N TYR A 161 10.55 -7.55 1.22
CA TYR A 161 11.00 -6.57 2.21
C TYR A 161 11.81 -7.22 3.34
N ASP A 162 11.29 -8.27 3.97
CA ASP A 162 11.99 -8.94 5.06
C ASP A 162 13.31 -9.58 4.58
N ASN A 163 13.34 -10.13 3.35
CA ASN A 163 14.52 -10.74 2.74
C ASN A 163 15.62 -9.71 2.41
N LEU A 164 15.26 -8.47 2.08
CA LEU A 164 16.18 -7.43 1.64
C LEU A 164 17.34 -7.20 2.61
N PHE A 165 17.06 -7.19 3.92
CA PHE A 165 18.08 -7.07 4.96
C PHE A 165 18.02 -8.17 6.00
N LYS A 166 17.31 -9.26 5.71
CA LYS A 166 17.08 -10.42 6.60
C LYS A 166 16.63 -9.99 8.00
N THR A 167 15.61 -9.14 8.03
CA THR A 167 15.02 -8.57 9.24
C THR A 167 13.51 -8.42 9.07
N SER A 168 12.77 -8.35 10.19
CA SER A 168 11.37 -7.91 10.13
C SER A 168 11.33 -6.45 9.69
N PHE A 169 11.09 -6.23 8.40
CA PHE A 169 11.24 -4.93 7.75
C PHE A 169 10.14 -3.97 8.21
N PRO A 170 10.49 -2.82 8.78
CA PRO A 170 9.51 -1.84 9.23
C PRO A 170 8.94 -1.04 8.05
N TYR A 171 7.66 -0.72 8.14
CA TYR A 171 6.98 0.17 7.19
C TYR A 171 5.73 0.80 7.80
N SER A 172 5.29 1.92 7.24
CA SER A 172 3.90 2.34 7.27
C SER A 172 3.26 1.97 5.96
N SER A 173 2.05 1.41 5.98
CA SER A 173 1.29 1.11 4.78
C SER A 173 -0.16 1.57 4.93
N GLY A 174 -0.82 1.85 3.82
CA GLY A 174 -2.21 2.26 3.85
C GLY A 174 -2.92 2.11 2.50
N ILE A 175 -4.21 1.84 2.58
CA ILE A 175 -5.09 1.70 1.42
C ILE A 175 -5.56 3.09 1.01
N HIS A 176 -5.47 3.36 -0.27
CA HIS A 176 -6.07 4.51 -0.95
C HIS A 176 -7.23 4.01 -1.80
N GLN A 177 -8.42 4.47 -1.49
CA GLN A 177 -9.67 4.08 -2.14
C GLN A 177 -10.68 5.22 -2.08
N ALA A 178 -11.78 5.08 -2.79
CA ALA A 178 -12.83 6.08 -2.87
C ALA A 178 -13.32 6.52 -1.48
N PRO A 179 -13.69 7.78 -1.29
CA PRO A 179 -14.46 8.23 -0.13
C PRO A 179 -15.79 7.49 0.04
N THR A 180 -16.37 7.57 1.24
CA THR A 180 -17.66 6.94 1.59
C THR A 180 -18.80 7.97 1.67
N ASP A 181 -18.70 9.05 0.89
CA ASP A 181 -19.65 10.17 0.87
C ASP A 181 -20.89 9.95 -0.03
N GLY A 182 -21.05 8.74 -0.55
CA GLY A 182 -22.18 8.36 -1.40
C GLY A 182 -22.02 8.70 -2.89
N GLU A 183 -20.92 9.37 -3.28
CA GLU A 183 -20.65 9.70 -4.68
C GLU A 183 -19.99 8.50 -5.42
N PRO A 184 -20.12 8.40 -6.76
CA PRO A 184 -19.62 7.23 -7.51
C PRO A 184 -18.11 7.13 -7.61
N HIS A 185 -17.39 8.25 -7.57
CA HIS A 185 -15.92 8.31 -7.59
C HIS A 185 -15.22 7.50 -8.69
N GLU A 186 -15.67 7.62 -9.92
CA GLU A 186 -15.09 6.94 -11.09
C GLU A 186 -13.62 7.32 -11.36
N GLU A 187 -13.17 8.45 -10.83
CA GLU A 187 -11.80 8.91 -10.91
C GLU A 187 -10.83 8.14 -10.00
N TRP A 188 -11.33 7.45 -8.97
CA TRP A 188 -10.50 6.70 -8.04
C TRP A 188 -10.08 5.34 -8.60
N GLN A 189 -8.87 4.93 -8.22
CA GLN A 189 -8.31 3.62 -8.46
C GLN A 189 -7.79 3.06 -7.15
N PHE A 190 -8.22 1.87 -6.77
CA PHE A 190 -7.72 1.17 -5.58
C PHE A 190 -6.21 0.96 -5.69
N HIS A 191 -5.48 1.39 -4.66
CA HIS A 191 -4.07 1.09 -4.50
C HIS A 191 -3.68 1.12 -3.01
N MET A 192 -2.57 0.47 -2.67
CA MET A 192 -1.99 0.47 -1.33
C MET A 192 -0.54 0.89 -1.41
N HIS A 193 -0.14 1.86 -0.61
CA HIS A 193 1.24 2.32 -0.49
C HIS A 193 1.94 1.70 0.71
N PHE A 194 3.27 1.53 0.56
CA PHE A 194 4.21 1.16 1.60
C PHE A 194 5.32 2.19 1.67
N TYR A 195 5.61 2.70 2.87
CA TYR A 195 6.62 3.71 3.15
C TYR A 195 7.63 3.17 4.15
N PRO A 196 8.65 2.43 3.72
CA PRO A 196 9.67 1.86 4.60
C PRO A 196 10.79 2.87 4.87
N PRO A 197 11.33 2.93 6.12
CA PRO A 197 12.38 3.87 6.48
C PRO A 197 13.79 3.36 6.22
N LEU A 198 14.01 2.05 6.01
CA LEU A 198 15.35 1.48 5.86
C LEU A 198 15.96 1.83 4.51
N LEU A 199 17.26 2.19 4.51
CA LEU A 199 17.95 2.69 3.32
C LEU A 199 19.04 1.74 2.80
N ARG A 200 20.02 1.36 3.65
CA ARG A 200 21.21 0.60 3.21
C ARG A 200 21.45 -0.66 4.00
N SER A 201 20.79 -0.81 5.13
CA SER A 201 20.88 -1.98 6.01
C SER A 201 19.71 -1.99 6.99
N ALA A 202 19.60 -3.06 7.79
CA ALA A 202 18.60 -3.18 8.84
C ALA A 202 18.64 -2.05 9.90
N THR A 203 19.73 -1.27 9.97
CA THR A 203 19.95 -0.24 10.98
C THR A 203 20.02 1.18 10.43
N VAL A 204 20.32 1.35 9.13
CA VAL A 204 20.45 2.67 8.50
C VAL A 204 19.09 3.11 7.97
N LYS A 205 18.58 4.21 8.50
CA LYS A 205 17.26 4.76 8.18
C LYS A 205 17.38 6.05 7.39
N LYS A 206 16.43 6.28 6.50
CA LYS A 206 16.18 7.59 5.91
C LYS A 206 15.41 8.45 6.91
N PHE A 207 15.79 9.71 6.98
CA PHE A 207 15.03 10.77 7.64
C PHE A 207 14.81 11.93 6.68
N MET A 208 13.66 12.56 6.75
CA MET A 208 13.40 13.84 6.08
C MET A 208 13.89 14.95 6.99
N VAL A 209 15.10 15.45 6.75
CA VAL A 209 15.78 16.45 7.59
C VAL A 209 16.48 17.52 6.75
N GLY A 210 16.84 18.62 7.38
CA GLY A 210 17.62 19.69 6.75
C GLY A 210 16.94 20.22 5.48
N TYR A 211 17.61 20.10 4.34
CA TYR A 211 17.09 20.59 3.06
C TYR A 211 15.73 20.00 2.69
N GLU A 212 15.50 18.73 2.99
CA GLU A 212 14.23 18.06 2.66
C GLU A 212 13.04 18.63 3.43
N MET A 213 13.24 19.09 4.67
CA MET A 213 12.19 19.77 5.45
C MET A 213 12.00 21.22 5.04
N LEU A 214 13.05 21.89 4.57
CA LEU A 214 13.05 23.33 4.29
C LEU A 214 12.85 23.67 2.81
N GLY A 215 13.19 22.75 1.94
CA GLY A 215 13.17 22.94 0.50
C GLY A 215 12.36 21.85 -0.20
N GLU A 216 13.00 20.76 -0.60
CA GLU A 216 12.42 19.75 -1.44
C GLU A 216 12.89 18.34 -1.05
N SER A 217 11.99 17.37 -1.16
CA SER A 217 12.32 15.96 -0.89
C SER A 217 13.40 15.43 -1.82
N GLN A 218 14.32 14.62 -1.28
CA GLN A 218 15.47 14.07 -2.00
C GLN A 218 15.39 12.55 -2.04
N ARG A 219 15.76 11.96 -3.18
CA ARG A 219 15.86 10.52 -3.37
C ARG A 219 17.28 10.03 -3.08
N ASP A 220 17.40 9.01 -2.23
CA ASP A 220 18.70 8.32 -2.00
C ASP A 220 18.96 7.25 -3.05
N ILE A 221 17.91 6.64 -3.60
CA ILE A 221 17.92 5.58 -4.60
C ILE A 221 16.88 5.91 -5.66
N THR A 222 17.18 5.67 -6.94
CA THR A 222 16.17 5.83 -7.99
C THR A 222 15.09 4.76 -7.90
N PRO A 223 13.86 5.06 -8.33
CA PRO A 223 12.76 4.07 -8.34
C PRO A 223 13.11 2.79 -9.10
N GLU A 224 13.79 2.91 -10.25
CA GLU A 224 14.21 1.78 -11.09
C GLU A 224 15.20 0.87 -10.36
N LYS A 225 16.20 1.46 -9.70
CA LYS A 225 17.18 0.71 -8.90
C LYS A 225 16.54 0.03 -7.70
N SER A 226 15.63 0.72 -7.02
CA SER A 226 14.87 0.19 -5.90
C SER A 226 14.03 -1.02 -6.33
N ALA A 227 13.31 -0.90 -7.45
CA ALA A 227 12.50 -1.98 -8.01
C ALA A 227 13.37 -3.19 -8.41
N GLY A 228 14.52 -2.96 -9.06
CA GLY A 228 15.46 -4.03 -9.41
C GLY A 228 15.94 -4.79 -8.18
N ILE A 229 16.36 -4.09 -7.13
CA ILE A 229 16.83 -4.69 -5.88
C ILE A 229 15.72 -5.53 -5.21
N LEU A 230 14.48 -5.01 -5.17
CA LEU A 230 13.34 -5.75 -4.60
C LEU A 230 12.96 -6.96 -5.45
N ARG A 231 12.99 -6.82 -6.78
CA ARG A 231 12.66 -7.91 -7.73
C ARG A 231 13.59 -9.11 -7.55
N GLU A 232 14.88 -8.86 -7.28
CA GLU A 232 15.89 -9.89 -7.07
C GLU A 232 15.71 -10.68 -5.75
N GLN A 233 14.90 -10.17 -4.80
CA GLN A 233 14.66 -10.89 -3.56
C GLN A 233 13.81 -12.13 -3.79
N SER A 234 14.11 -13.22 -3.05
CA SER A 234 13.36 -14.48 -3.07
C SER A 234 11.91 -14.28 -2.61
N ASP A 235 10.99 -15.05 -3.18
CA ASP A 235 9.61 -15.17 -2.69
C ASP A 235 9.49 -16.12 -1.48
N ILE A 236 10.59 -16.83 -1.13
CA ILE A 236 10.68 -17.64 0.07
C ILE A 236 11.29 -16.80 1.18
N HIS A 237 10.59 -16.72 2.31
CA HIS A 237 11.04 -15.91 3.45
C HIS A 237 12.36 -16.43 4.03
N TYR A 238 13.27 -15.54 4.42
CA TYR A 238 14.65 -15.88 4.87
C TYR A 238 14.73 -16.76 6.12
N LYS A 239 13.63 -16.90 6.87
CA LYS A 239 13.55 -17.79 8.05
C LYS A 239 13.15 -19.24 7.71
N LYS A 240 12.79 -19.54 6.46
CA LYS A 240 12.38 -20.89 6.01
C LYS A 240 13.51 -21.70 5.42
#